data_3556c8fec0fa1f6426deb77d95614e30
#
_entry.id   3556c8fec0fa1f6426deb77d95614e30
#
_cell.length_a   1.000
_cell.length_b   1.000
_cell.length_c   1.000
_cell.angle_alpha   90.00
_cell.angle_beta   90.00
_cell.angle_gamma   90.00
#
_symmetry.space_group_name_H-M   'P 1'
#
loop_
_entity.id
_entity.type
_entity.pdbx_description
1 polymer ?
#
loop_
_entity_poly.entity_id
_entity_poly.type
_entity_poly.pdbx_seq_one_letter_code
_entity_poly.pdbx_strand_id
1 'polypeptide(L)'
;MSEASDSFQVRTGDADGCIGKLRAAGFKGVVFRGDSGWLTVVPYGDAANPLALNYSAEGLALSLGAPVLAYSCHEDFGWAFSLALPDGRSTSFACFENPFDEDSAGPDQGEGPSPDRSLLAEVLDVGHIVRFLRPLPAVPGEGGPAYGFARTLGFPEFIWLSPYHLAHDREDALRRGGEEIG
;
A
#
# COMPACT_ATOMS: atom_id res chain seq x y z
N MET A 1 -17.37 -4.29 10.61
CA MET A 1 -16.68 -4.60 9.35
C MET A 1 -15.26 -4.14 9.54
N SER A 2 -14.29 -5.04 9.43
CA SER A 2 -12.87 -4.67 9.51
C SER A 2 -12.56 -3.80 8.29
N GLU A 3 -11.96 -2.65 8.53
CA GLU A 3 -11.48 -1.79 7.45
C GLU A 3 -10.22 -2.42 6.87
N ALA A 4 -10.17 -2.54 5.55
CA ALA A 4 -9.00 -3.01 4.83
C ALA A 4 -8.57 -1.94 3.83
N SER A 5 -7.28 -1.66 3.78
CA SER A 5 -6.68 -0.77 2.79
C SER A 5 -5.59 -1.52 2.04
N ASP A 6 -5.76 -1.65 0.73
CA ASP A 6 -4.79 -2.25 -0.17
C ASP A 6 -4.60 -1.34 -1.37
N SER A 7 -3.40 -0.83 -1.55
CA SER A 7 -3.10 0.13 -2.60
C SER A 7 -1.64 0.08 -3.02
N PHE A 8 -1.36 0.63 -4.19
CA PHE A 8 0.00 0.91 -4.64
C PHE A 8 0.27 2.40 -4.51
N GLN A 9 1.40 2.74 -3.94
CA GLN A 9 1.89 4.09 -3.78
C GLN A 9 3.05 4.30 -4.74
N VAL A 10 2.88 5.12 -5.76
CA VAL A 10 3.91 5.39 -6.77
C VAL A 10 4.63 6.69 -6.42
N ARG A 11 5.94 6.64 -6.24
CA ARG A 11 6.76 7.83 -6.00
C ARG A 11 7.05 8.52 -7.33
N THR A 12 6.44 9.67 -7.57
CA THR A 12 6.59 10.38 -8.84
C THR A 12 6.49 11.89 -8.68
N GLY A 13 7.31 12.61 -9.42
CA GLY A 13 7.15 14.06 -9.61
C GLY A 13 6.31 14.42 -10.85
N ASP A 14 5.91 13.41 -11.64
CA ASP A 14 5.12 13.54 -12.86
C ASP A 14 3.90 12.60 -12.79
N ALA A 15 2.86 13.03 -12.11
CA ALA A 15 1.64 12.26 -11.96
C ALA A 15 0.94 12.03 -13.31
N ASP A 16 0.92 13.01 -14.20
CA ASP A 16 0.26 12.89 -15.50
C ASP A 16 0.97 11.88 -16.42
N GLY A 17 2.29 11.93 -16.45
CA GLY A 17 3.08 10.94 -17.20
C GLY A 17 2.92 9.54 -16.63
N CYS A 18 2.85 9.39 -15.30
CA CYS A 18 2.59 8.13 -14.64
C CYS A 18 1.21 7.58 -15.00
N ILE A 19 0.16 8.39 -14.91
CA ILE A 19 -1.22 8.02 -15.30
C ILE A 19 -1.27 7.64 -16.78
N GLY A 20 -0.57 8.37 -17.65
CA GLY A 20 -0.47 8.05 -19.07
C GLY A 20 0.13 6.65 -19.32
N LYS A 21 1.19 6.28 -18.58
CA LYS A 21 1.81 4.95 -18.65
C LYS A 21 0.87 3.86 -18.14
N LEU A 22 0.16 4.10 -17.03
CA LEU A 22 -0.85 3.17 -16.51
C LEU A 22 -1.94 2.88 -17.55
N ARG A 23 -2.48 3.93 -18.19
CA ARG A 23 -3.47 3.78 -19.29
C ARG A 23 -2.91 3.00 -20.47
N ALA A 24 -1.70 3.32 -20.90
CA ALA A 24 -1.05 2.62 -22.01
C ALA A 24 -0.77 1.15 -21.71
N ALA A 25 -0.52 0.81 -20.43
CA ALA A 25 -0.36 -0.57 -19.98
C ALA A 25 -1.69 -1.32 -19.79
N GLY A 26 -2.84 -0.67 -20.04
CA GLY A 26 -4.17 -1.26 -19.86
C GLY A 26 -4.57 -1.43 -18.40
N PHE A 27 -3.97 -0.64 -17.50
CA PHE A 27 -4.36 -0.64 -16.10
C PHE A 27 -5.81 -0.16 -15.95
N LYS A 28 -6.55 -0.82 -15.04
CA LYS A 28 -7.91 -0.45 -14.70
C LYS A 28 -8.02 -0.24 -13.20
N GLY A 29 -8.52 0.92 -12.79
CA GLY A 29 -8.63 1.26 -11.38
C GLY A 29 -8.88 2.74 -11.15
N VAL A 30 -8.60 3.19 -9.94
CA VAL A 30 -8.72 4.59 -9.53
C VAL A 30 -7.37 5.09 -9.03
N VAL A 31 -7.04 6.33 -9.33
CA VAL A 31 -5.83 7.00 -8.81
C VAL A 31 -6.22 8.23 -8.01
N PHE A 32 -5.43 8.50 -6.96
CA PHE A 32 -5.54 9.72 -6.16
C PHE A 32 -4.21 10.45 -6.19
N ARG A 33 -4.26 11.73 -6.51
CA ARG A 33 -3.09 12.60 -6.54
C ARG A 33 -2.82 13.13 -5.15
N GLY A 34 -1.59 13.04 -4.68
CA GLY A 34 -1.14 13.63 -3.42
C GLY A 34 -0.14 14.75 -3.62
N ASP A 35 -0.12 15.70 -2.68
CA ASP A 35 0.82 16.84 -2.68
C ASP A 35 2.23 16.43 -2.26
N SER A 36 2.38 15.23 -1.67
CA SER A 36 3.65 14.72 -1.12
C SER A 36 4.56 14.06 -2.17
N GLY A 37 4.18 14.06 -3.45
CA GLY A 37 4.89 13.37 -4.52
C GLY A 37 4.60 11.86 -4.57
N TRP A 38 3.50 11.44 -3.95
CA TRP A 38 2.94 10.11 -4.06
C TRP A 38 1.65 10.13 -4.87
N LEU A 39 1.47 9.09 -5.67
CA LEU A 39 0.24 8.81 -6.40
C LEU A 39 -0.31 7.49 -5.84
N THR A 40 -1.48 7.52 -5.21
CA THR A 40 -2.15 6.29 -4.79
C THR A 40 -2.88 5.68 -5.98
N VAL A 41 -2.64 4.39 -6.20
CA VAL A 41 -3.19 3.63 -7.32
C VAL A 41 -3.89 2.41 -6.73
N VAL A 42 -5.19 2.29 -7.00
CA VAL A 42 -6.00 1.15 -6.54
C VAL A 42 -6.58 0.45 -7.76
N PRO A 43 -6.16 -0.78 -8.04
CA PRO A 43 -6.72 -1.55 -9.15
C PRO A 43 -8.16 -1.95 -8.86
N TYR A 44 -8.97 -2.09 -9.91
CA TYR A 44 -10.20 -2.87 -9.78
C TYR A 44 -9.83 -4.33 -9.57
N GLY A 45 -10.50 -4.97 -8.61
CA GLY A 45 -10.42 -6.41 -8.43
C GLY A 45 -11.09 -7.15 -9.60
N ASP A 46 -10.79 -8.43 -9.73
CA ASP A 46 -11.58 -9.33 -10.56
C ASP A 46 -13.00 -9.41 -9.98
N ALA A 47 -14.02 -9.32 -10.84
CA ALA A 47 -15.42 -9.45 -10.42
C ALA A 47 -15.69 -10.80 -9.72
N ALA A 48 -14.92 -11.85 -10.05
CA ALA A 48 -15.00 -13.17 -9.41
C ALA A 48 -14.16 -13.28 -8.13
N ASN A 49 -13.09 -12.48 -8.02
CA ASN A 49 -12.21 -12.42 -6.85
C ASN A 49 -11.68 -10.99 -6.64
N PRO A 50 -12.43 -10.11 -5.95
CA PRO A 50 -12.04 -8.72 -5.75
C PRO A 50 -10.70 -8.53 -5.01
N LEU A 51 -10.21 -9.56 -4.33
CA LEU A 51 -8.92 -9.56 -3.62
C LEU A 51 -7.76 -10.04 -4.49
N ALA A 52 -8.03 -10.61 -5.68
CA ALA A 52 -6.98 -11.03 -6.60
C ALA A 52 -6.43 -9.81 -7.35
N LEU A 53 -5.28 -9.33 -6.93
CA LEU A 53 -4.55 -8.27 -7.62
C LEU A 53 -3.77 -8.89 -8.80
N ASN A 54 -4.08 -8.47 -10.01
CA ASN A 54 -3.33 -8.84 -11.22
C ASN A 54 -2.02 -8.04 -11.37
N TYR A 55 -1.65 -7.26 -10.34
CA TYR A 55 -0.51 -6.36 -10.35
C TYR A 55 0.37 -6.61 -9.14
N SER A 56 1.69 -6.50 -9.32
CA SER A 56 2.67 -6.49 -8.23
C SER A 56 3.42 -5.17 -8.18
N ALA A 57 4.01 -4.84 -7.03
CA ALA A 57 4.83 -3.64 -6.90
C ALA A 57 6.01 -3.66 -7.89
N GLU A 58 6.64 -4.82 -8.07
CA GLU A 58 7.76 -5.02 -8.99
C GLU A 58 7.36 -4.79 -10.45
N GLY A 59 6.24 -5.39 -10.86
CA GLY A 59 5.71 -5.23 -12.21
C GLY A 59 5.35 -3.78 -12.52
N LEU A 60 4.71 -3.08 -11.57
CA LEU A 60 4.38 -1.67 -11.70
C LEU A 60 5.63 -0.79 -11.69
N ALA A 61 6.60 -1.04 -10.79
CA ALA A 61 7.83 -0.25 -10.72
C ALA A 61 8.61 -0.31 -12.02
N LEU A 62 8.74 -1.51 -12.60
CA LEU A 62 9.40 -1.72 -13.89
C LEU A 62 8.65 -0.99 -15.03
N SER A 63 7.34 -1.14 -15.11
CA SER A 63 6.50 -0.56 -16.17
C SER A 63 6.46 0.97 -16.10
N LEU A 64 6.40 1.53 -14.91
CA LEU A 64 6.32 2.98 -14.68
C LEU A 64 7.69 3.66 -14.74
N GLY A 65 8.77 2.90 -14.46
CA GLY A 65 10.11 3.46 -14.29
C GLY A 65 10.21 4.34 -13.04
N ALA A 66 9.46 4.00 -11.99
CA ALA A 66 9.37 4.74 -10.75
C ALA A 66 9.26 3.79 -9.55
N PRO A 67 9.74 4.17 -8.35
CA PRO A 67 9.54 3.36 -7.16
C PRO A 67 8.05 3.17 -6.85
N VAL A 68 7.67 1.94 -6.51
CA VAL A 68 6.30 1.57 -6.12
C VAL A 68 6.32 0.86 -4.78
N LEU A 69 5.48 1.31 -3.87
CA LEU A 69 5.26 0.70 -2.57
C LEU A 69 3.85 0.12 -2.53
N ALA A 70 3.73 -1.22 -2.53
CA ALA A 70 2.47 -1.87 -2.21
C ALA A 70 2.24 -1.73 -0.70
N TYR A 71 1.07 -1.24 -0.32
CA TYR A 71 0.66 -1.02 1.06
C TYR A 71 -0.60 -1.80 1.36
N SER A 72 -0.60 -2.54 2.45
CA SER A 72 -1.73 -3.32 2.93
C SER A 72 -1.90 -3.11 4.43
N CYS A 73 -3.12 -2.83 4.86
CA CYS A 73 -3.49 -2.70 6.25
C CYS A 73 -4.87 -3.32 6.48
N HIS A 74 -4.93 -4.27 7.41
CA HIS A 74 -6.15 -4.89 7.86
C HIS A 74 -6.24 -4.67 9.37
N GLU A 75 -7.16 -3.83 9.83
CA GLU A 75 -7.21 -3.33 11.22
C GLU A 75 -7.13 -4.42 12.29
N ASP A 76 -7.74 -5.58 12.02
CA ASP A 76 -7.81 -6.68 12.98
C ASP A 76 -6.64 -7.67 12.88
N PHE A 77 -5.83 -7.58 11.81
CA PHE A 77 -4.84 -8.61 11.48
C PHE A 77 -3.41 -8.09 11.32
N GLY A 78 -3.24 -6.80 11.10
CA GLY A 78 -1.92 -6.22 10.93
C GLY A 78 -1.72 -5.47 9.62
N TRP A 79 -0.46 -5.26 9.24
CA TRP A 79 -0.13 -4.51 8.06
C TRP A 79 1.18 -4.95 7.42
N ALA A 80 1.34 -4.62 6.16
CA ALA A 80 2.54 -4.91 5.38
C ALA A 80 2.81 -3.84 4.33
N PHE A 81 4.04 -3.80 3.86
CA PHE A 81 4.39 -3.13 2.61
C PHE A 81 5.46 -3.92 1.84
N SER A 82 5.50 -3.70 0.53
CA SER A 82 6.60 -4.12 -0.34
C SER A 82 7.02 -2.93 -1.19
N LEU A 83 8.27 -2.48 -1.04
CA LEU A 83 8.86 -1.44 -1.88
C LEU A 83 9.64 -2.10 -3.00
N ALA A 84 9.35 -1.72 -4.23
CA ALA A 84 10.08 -2.13 -5.43
C ALA A 84 10.65 -0.93 -6.18
N LEU A 85 11.87 -1.05 -6.65
CA LEU A 85 12.55 -0.07 -7.48
C LEU A 85 12.49 -0.46 -8.97
N PRO A 86 12.59 0.50 -9.90
CA PRO A 86 12.54 0.22 -11.32
C PRO A 86 13.73 -0.59 -11.85
N ASP A 87 14.78 -0.76 -11.07
CA ASP A 87 15.94 -1.61 -11.39
C ASP A 87 15.77 -3.07 -10.93
N GLY A 88 14.62 -3.43 -10.36
CA GLY A 88 14.27 -4.78 -9.93
C GLY A 88 14.64 -5.11 -8.49
N ARG A 89 15.28 -4.19 -7.75
CA ARG A 89 15.52 -4.38 -6.31
C ARG A 89 14.22 -4.17 -5.54
N SER A 90 13.99 -4.97 -4.51
CA SER A 90 12.83 -4.82 -3.65
C SER A 90 13.13 -5.16 -2.19
N THR A 91 12.29 -4.67 -1.29
CA THR A 91 12.32 -4.98 0.13
C THR A 91 10.91 -4.96 0.69
N SER A 92 10.65 -5.73 1.73
CA SER A 92 9.32 -5.84 2.32
C SER A 92 9.35 -5.84 3.84
N PHE A 93 8.22 -5.53 4.41
CA PHE A 93 7.91 -5.62 5.82
C PHE A 93 6.50 -6.19 5.97
N ALA A 94 6.31 -7.07 6.94
CA ALA A 94 5.00 -7.58 7.29
C ALA A 94 4.91 -7.80 8.80
N CYS A 95 3.77 -7.43 9.36
CA CYS A 95 3.44 -7.66 10.75
C CYS A 95 1.94 -8.01 10.81
N PHE A 96 1.65 -9.30 10.77
CA PHE A 96 0.30 -9.84 10.88
C PHE A 96 0.20 -10.70 12.13
N GLU A 97 -0.86 -10.49 12.91
CA GLU A 97 -1.25 -11.41 13.97
C GLU A 97 -2.18 -12.46 13.37
N ASN A 98 -1.96 -13.73 13.69
CA ASN A 98 -2.90 -14.79 13.34
C ASN A 98 -3.91 -14.96 14.48
N PRO A 99 -5.13 -14.41 14.40
CA PRO A 99 -6.09 -14.45 15.50
C PRO A 99 -6.67 -15.86 15.74
N PHE A 100 -6.37 -16.81 14.84
CA PHE A 100 -6.89 -18.19 14.93
C PHE A 100 -5.87 -19.18 15.49
N ASP A 101 -4.68 -18.73 15.82
CA ASP A 101 -3.62 -19.58 16.33
C ASP A 101 -3.40 -19.32 17.82
N GLU A 102 -4.28 -19.88 18.65
CA GLU A 102 -4.23 -19.77 20.12
C GLU A 102 -2.94 -20.39 20.72
N ASP A 103 -2.31 -21.33 20.01
CA ASP A 103 -1.07 -21.98 20.42
C ASP A 103 0.18 -21.17 20.01
N SER A 104 0.03 -20.19 19.17
CA SER A 104 1.12 -19.40 18.63
C SER A 104 1.47 -18.14 19.44
N ALA A 105 1.01 -18.04 20.69
CA ALA A 105 1.37 -16.97 21.64
C ALA A 105 2.84 -16.97 22.11
N GLY A 106 3.76 -17.45 21.28
CA GLY A 106 5.20 -17.39 21.52
C GLY A 106 5.80 -16.04 21.12
N PRO A 107 6.92 -15.62 21.74
CA PRO A 107 7.57 -14.34 21.46
C PRO A 107 8.16 -14.22 20.03
N ASP A 108 8.10 -15.28 19.24
CA ASP A 108 8.66 -15.36 17.88
C ASP A 108 7.63 -15.10 16.77
N GLN A 109 6.40 -14.69 17.11
CA GLN A 109 5.35 -14.47 16.12
C GLN A 109 5.42 -13.07 15.55
N GLY A 110 5.64 -13.02 14.26
CA GLY A 110 5.32 -11.88 13.42
C GLY A 110 6.46 -10.94 13.01
N GLU A 111 7.71 -11.20 13.36
CA GLU A 111 8.80 -10.52 12.69
C GLU A 111 9.07 -11.20 11.34
N GLY A 112 8.34 -10.76 10.32
CA GLY A 112 8.79 -10.95 8.96
C GLY A 112 10.22 -10.40 8.79
N PRO A 113 10.91 -10.71 7.69
CA PRO A 113 12.26 -10.23 7.49
C PRO A 113 12.30 -8.71 7.66
N SER A 114 13.26 -8.22 8.45
CA SER A 114 13.47 -6.78 8.60
C SER A 114 13.76 -6.18 7.23
N PRO A 115 13.08 -5.09 6.85
CA PRO A 115 13.29 -4.49 5.54
C PRO A 115 14.71 -3.95 5.39
N ASP A 116 15.23 -3.99 4.18
CA ASP A 116 16.52 -3.37 3.84
C ASP A 116 16.42 -1.84 3.98
N ARG A 117 17.01 -1.33 5.07
CA ARG A 117 16.98 0.10 5.38
C ARG A 117 17.74 0.95 4.37
N SER A 118 18.76 0.39 3.72
CA SER A 118 19.53 1.10 2.71
C SER A 118 18.67 1.35 1.48
N LEU A 119 17.94 0.33 1.07
CA LEU A 119 17.00 0.43 -0.07
C LEU A 119 15.82 1.35 0.25
N LEU A 120 15.28 1.27 1.47
CA LEU A 120 14.26 2.22 1.92
C LEU A 120 14.75 3.67 1.87
N ALA A 121 16.01 3.92 2.25
CA ALA A 121 16.58 5.27 2.29
C ALA A 121 16.75 5.92 0.91
N GLU A 122 16.72 5.14 -0.18
CA GLU A 122 16.74 5.68 -1.54
C GLU A 122 15.44 6.40 -1.91
N VAL A 123 14.33 6.06 -1.24
CA VAL A 123 12.98 6.54 -1.60
C VAL A 123 12.30 7.28 -0.45
N LEU A 124 12.60 6.89 0.80
CA LEU A 124 11.89 7.30 2.00
C LEU A 124 12.85 7.96 3.00
N ASP A 125 12.33 8.88 3.81
CA ASP A 125 13.05 9.33 4.99
C ASP A 125 12.96 8.28 6.11
N VAL A 126 13.94 7.38 6.13
CA VAL A 126 13.99 6.25 7.07
C VAL A 126 13.97 6.72 8.52
N GLY A 127 14.57 7.88 8.83
CA GLY A 127 14.57 8.43 10.18
C GLY A 127 13.16 8.64 10.74
N HIS A 128 12.21 9.01 9.88
CA HIS A 128 10.84 9.26 10.27
C HIS A 128 9.96 7.99 10.31
N ILE A 129 10.30 6.96 9.51
CA ILE A 129 9.43 5.78 9.39
C ILE A 129 9.86 4.59 10.26
N VAL A 130 11.13 4.50 10.65
CA VAL A 130 11.69 3.34 11.38
C VAL A 130 10.91 3.01 12.66
N ARG A 131 10.33 4.01 13.31
CA ARG A 131 9.51 3.84 14.52
C ARG A 131 8.25 3.02 14.31
N PHE A 132 7.78 2.91 13.05
CA PHE A 132 6.59 2.13 12.70
C PHE A 132 6.93 0.69 12.29
N LEU A 133 8.21 0.40 11.97
CA LEU A 133 8.68 -0.91 11.54
C LEU A 133 8.91 -1.83 12.75
N ARG A 134 7.88 -2.03 13.54
CA ARG A 134 7.90 -2.93 14.70
C ARG A 134 6.50 -3.51 14.93
N PRO A 135 6.41 -4.70 15.51
CA PRO A 135 5.15 -5.21 16.03
C PRO A 135 4.59 -4.20 17.04
N LEU A 136 3.32 -3.89 16.94
CA LEU A 136 2.67 -3.06 17.93
C LEU A 136 1.68 -3.88 18.72
N PRO A 137 1.56 -3.58 20.02
CA PRO A 137 0.35 -3.98 20.71
C PRO A 137 -0.82 -3.33 19.98
N ALA A 138 -1.86 -4.12 19.72
CA ALA A 138 -3.11 -3.65 19.18
C ALA A 138 -3.65 -2.54 20.11
N VAL A 139 -3.50 -1.29 19.69
CA VAL A 139 -4.16 -0.17 20.36
C VAL A 139 -5.39 0.14 19.53
N PRO A 140 -6.59 -0.16 20.01
CA PRO A 140 -7.80 0.19 19.31
C PRO A 140 -7.91 1.70 19.21
N GLY A 141 -8.11 2.21 18.00
CA GLY A 141 -8.45 3.61 17.74
C GLY A 141 -7.29 4.49 17.31
N GLU A 142 -7.54 5.29 16.34
CA GLU A 142 -6.77 6.41 15.79
C GLU A 142 -5.25 6.21 15.67
N GLY A 143 -4.83 5.42 14.70
CA GLY A 143 -3.48 5.57 14.20
C GLY A 143 -2.50 4.52 14.66
N GLY A 144 -2.82 3.26 14.44
CA GLY A 144 -1.84 2.17 14.45
C GLY A 144 -0.62 2.50 13.58
N PRO A 145 0.46 1.71 13.65
CA PRO A 145 1.70 2.00 12.94
C PRO A 145 1.51 2.10 11.43
N ALA A 146 0.60 1.31 10.88
CA ALA A 146 0.23 1.39 9.47
C ALA A 146 -0.24 2.79 9.07
N TYR A 147 -1.15 3.37 9.84
CA TYR A 147 -1.67 4.72 9.59
C TYR A 147 -0.62 5.80 9.89
N GLY A 148 0.17 5.61 10.94
CA GLY A 148 1.29 6.50 11.23
C GLY A 148 2.33 6.51 10.11
N PHE A 149 2.63 5.35 9.55
CA PHE A 149 3.52 5.19 8.41
C PHE A 149 2.96 5.91 7.17
N ALA A 150 1.74 5.58 6.76
CA ALA A 150 1.10 6.16 5.59
C ALA A 150 0.93 7.68 5.70
N ARG A 151 0.50 8.17 6.87
CA ARG A 151 0.37 9.61 7.16
C ARG A 151 1.71 10.33 7.11
N THR A 152 2.77 9.73 7.66
CA THR A 152 4.12 10.32 7.65
C THR A 152 4.66 10.44 6.23
N LEU A 153 4.35 9.49 5.36
CA LEU A 153 4.71 9.53 3.95
C LEU A 153 3.77 10.42 3.11
N GLY A 154 2.62 10.80 3.66
CA GLY A 154 1.63 11.63 2.98
C GLY A 154 0.92 10.89 1.85
N PHE A 155 0.62 9.60 2.04
CA PHE A 155 -0.18 8.86 1.08
C PHE A 155 -1.59 9.44 1.02
N PRO A 156 -2.14 9.76 -0.16
CA PRO A 156 -3.52 10.15 -0.29
C PRO A 156 -4.46 8.96 -0.06
N GLU A 157 -5.59 9.18 0.59
CA GLU A 157 -6.72 8.25 0.74
C GLU A 157 -6.34 6.82 1.17
N PHE A 158 -5.48 6.68 2.18
CA PHE A 158 -4.89 5.37 2.55
C PHE A 158 -5.71 4.56 3.57
N ILE A 159 -6.74 5.14 4.22
CA ILE A 159 -7.33 4.54 5.42
C ILE A 159 -8.28 3.38 5.11
N TRP A 160 -9.02 3.43 4.01
CA TRP A 160 -10.12 2.49 3.73
C TRP A 160 -10.18 2.07 2.26
N LEU A 161 -9.22 2.51 1.47
CA LEU A 161 -9.24 2.33 0.03
C LEU A 161 -8.63 0.99 -0.37
N SER A 162 -9.43 0.13 -0.95
CA SER A 162 -9.01 -1.19 -1.42
C SER A 162 -9.75 -1.58 -2.70
N PRO A 163 -9.27 -2.59 -3.45
CA PRO A 163 -9.98 -3.17 -4.58
C PRO A 163 -11.38 -3.66 -4.20
N TYR A 164 -11.53 -4.19 -2.98
CA TYR A 164 -12.82 -4.61 -2.45
C TYR A 164 -13.79 -3.44 -2.29
N HIS A 165 -13.31 -2.31 -1.73
CA HIS A 165 -14.11 -1.10 -1.60
C HIS A 165 -14.56 -0.58 -2.98
N LEU A 166 -13.64 -0.50 -3.94
CA LEU A 166 -13.96 -0.06 -5.30
C LEU A 166 -14.99 -0.95 -6.00
N ALA A 167 -15.00 -2.25 -5.71
CA ALA A 167 -15.97 -3.17 -6.25
C ALA A 167 -17.40 -2.92 -5.70
N HIS A 168 -17.52 -2.34 -4.50
CA HIS A 168 -18.79 -2.12 -3.80
C HIS A 168 -19.27 -0.66 -3.85
N ASP A 169 -18.36 0.31 -3.80
CA ASP A 169 -18.69 1.74 -3.79
C ASP A 169 -17.66 2.58 -4.57
N ARG A 170 -17.60 2.33 -5.87
CA ARG A 170 -16.74 3.09 -6.79
C ARG A 170 -17.08 4.59 -6.81
N GLU A 171 -18.37 4.93 -6.68
CA GLU A 171 -18.81 6.32 -6.72
C GLU A 171 -18.27 7.12 -5.54
N ASP A 172 -18.12 6.50 -4.38
CA ASP A 172 -17.52 7.17 -3.23
C ASP A 172 -16.05 7.54 -3.48
N ALA A 173 -15.27 6.65 -4.07
CA ALA A 173 -13.90 6.92 -4.44
C ALA A 173 -13.78 8.10 -5.42
N LEU A 174 -14.66 8.18 -6.41
CA LEU A 174 -14.70 9.29 -7.39
C LEU A 174 -15.12 10.61 -6.71
N ARG A 175 -16.11 10.59 -5.80
CA ARG A 175 -16.50 11.78 -5.03
C ARG A 175 -15.37 12.33 -4.15
N ARG A 176 -14.47 11.49 -3.68
CA ARG A 176 -13.29 11.87 -2.89
C ARG A 176 -12.11 12.37 -3.72
N GLY A 177 -12.30 12.55 -5.01
CA GLY A 177 -11.28 13.07 -5.92
C GLY A 177 -10.45 12.02 -6.63
N GLY A 178 -10.89 10.77 -6.60
CA GLY A 178 -10.30 9.71 -7.43
C GLY A 178 -10.51 9.98 -8.92
N GLU A 179 -9.49 9.70 -9.70
CA GLU A 179 -9.53 9.73 -11.17
C GLU A 179 -9.56 8.30 -11.69
N GLU A 180 -10.56 7.96 -12.50
CA GLU A 180 -10.66 6.64 -13.09
C GLU A 180 -9.69 6.43 -14.24
N ILE A 181 -9.11 5.23 -14.29
CA ILE A 181 -8.26 4.76 -15.39
C ILE A 181 -8.84 3.46 -15.95
N GLY A 182 -9.09 3.44 -17.25
CA GLY A 182 -9.50 2.25 -18.01
C GLY A 182 -10.90 2.28 -18.57
#